data_117930a27f7cf69bb2a598164be2cb1e
#
_entry.id   117930a27f7cf69bb2a598164be2cb1e
#
_cell.length_a   1.000
_cell.length_b   1.000
_cell.length_c   1.000
_cell.angle_alpha   90.00
_cell.angle_beta   90.00
_cell.angle_gamma   90.00
#
_symmetry.space_group_name_H-M   'P 1'
#
loop_
_entity.id
_entity.type
_entity.pdbx_description
1 polymer ?
#
loop_
_entity_poly.entity_id
_entity_poly.type
_entity_poly.pdbx_seq_one_letter_code
_entity_poly.pdbx_strand_id
1 'polypeptide(L)'
;MLRDQQYGMKIQASIRCPDCALVKNIAVGKFRNRKHTLKTRCSCGTTFLVALDFRRHYRKPTKTIGVYSLIGESCSGGGQMQVNNISRSGVGFSVSGMHNISTGQKALLNFRIDDKKQTELTIKVLIKNIRGNTVGCEFINQNQIGKDLGFYLQP
;
A
#
# COMPACT_ATOMS: atom_id res chain seq x y z
N MET A 1 22.65 0.49 33.36
CA MET A 1 23.21 0.12 32.05
C MET A 1 22.51 -1.13 31.59
N LEU A 2 21.41 -1.01 30.85
CA LEU A 2 20.71 -2.12 30.20
C LEU A 2 21.10 -2.08 28.72
N ARG A 3 21.79 -3.12 28.30
CA ARG A 3 22.19 -3.32 26.90
C ARG A 3 20.96 -3.80 26.12
N ASP A 4 20.44 -2.98 25.23
CA ASP A 4 19.50 -3.40 24.19
C ASP A 4 20.19 -4.41 23.26
N GLN A 5 19.92 -5.67 23.50
CA GLN A 5 20.19 -6.72 22.52
C GLN A 5 19.05 -6.68 21.47
N GLN A 6 19.20 -5.85 20.46
CA GLN A 6 18.41 -5.96 19.23
C GLN A 6 18.82 -7.27 18.53
N TYR A 7 18.00 -8.29 18.72
CA TYR A 7 18.01 -9.48 17.86
C TYR A 7 17.59 -9.04 16.45
N GLY A 8 18.58 -8.72 15.63
CA GLY A 8 18.40 -8.42 14.22
C GLY A 8 17.91 -9.67 13.48
N MET A 9 16.61 -9.84 13.35
CA MET A 9 16.03 -10.84 12.43
C MET A 9 16.59 -10.57 11.03
N LYS A 10 17.46 -11.45 10.54
CA LYS A 10 17.99 -11.41 9.17
C LYS A 10 16.82 -11.70 8.22
N ILE A 11 16.18 -10.64 7.69
CA ILE A 11 15.13 -10.79 6.70
C ILE A 11 15.77 -11.34 5.43
N GLN A 12 15.35 -12.53 5.04
CA GLN A 12 15.80 -13.20 3.83
C GLN A 12 14.67 -13.33 2.82
N ALA A 13 14.99 -13.30 1.54
CA ALA A 13 14.09 -13.62 0.45
C ALA A 13 14.65 -14.81 -0.34
N SER A 14 13.78 -15.77 -0.66
CA SER A 14 14.12 -16.87 -1.56
C SER A 14 13.84 -16.43 -2.99
N ILE A 15 14.88 -16.46 -3.82
CA ILE A 15 14.82 -16.09 -5.23
C ILE A 15 14.99 -17.33 -6.07
N ARG A 16 14.10 -17.54 -7.03
CA ARG A 16 14.18 -18.64 -7.98
C ARG A 16 14.69 -18.12 -9.33
N CYS A 17 15.72 -18.78 -9.87
CA CYS A 17 16.20 -18.48 -11.21
C CYS A 17 15.13 -18.84 -12.26
N PRO A 18 14.79 -17.96 -13.21
CA PRO A 18 13.78 -18.25 -14.23
C PRO A 18 14.26 -19.29 -15.24
N ASP A 19 15.57 -19.49 -15.38
CA ASP A 19 16.16 -20.37 -16.37
C ASP A 19 16.42 -21.79 -15.81
N CYS A 20 17.22 -21.90 -14.74
CA CYS A 20 17.59 -23.21 -14.18
C CYS A 20 16.78 -23.60 -12.93
N ALA A 21 15.81 -22.81 -12.50
CA ALA A 21 14.98 -23.01 -11.32
C ALA A 21 15.73 -23.09 -9.97
N LEU A 22 17.05 -22.86 -9.94
CA LEU A 22 17.84 -22.84 -8.70
C LEU A 22 17.29 -21.79 -7.73
N VAL A 23 17.09 -22.18 -6.48
CA VAL A 23 16.63 -21.28 -5.41
C VAL A 23 17.82 -20.81 -4.59
N LYS A 24 17.93 -19.51 -4.38
CA LYS A 24 18.97 -18.87 -3.57
C LYS A 24 18.34 -17.95 -2.53
N ASN A 25 18.81 -18.03 -1.28
CA ASN A 25 18.39 -17.11 -0.22
C ASN A 25 19.33 -15.91 -0.16
N ILE A 26 18.78 -14.72 -0.16
CA ILE A 26 19.54 -13.47 -0.06
C ILE A 26 19.05 -12.63 1.13
N ALA A 27 19.99 -11.96 1.81
CA ALA A 27 19.67 -11.04 2.89
C ALA A 27 19.10 -9.72 2.31
N VAL A 28 17.86 -9.43 2.61
CA VAL A 28 17.15 -8.27 2.05
C VAL A 28 16.75 -7.22 3.10
N GLY A 29 17.15 -7.41 4.37
CA GLY A 29 16.76 -6.51 5.48
C GLY A 29 17.12 -5.06 5.26
N LYS A 30 18.24 -4.74 4.60
CA LYS A 30 18.66 -3.38 4.27
C LYS A 30 17.77 -2.65 3.28
N PHE A 31 16.90 -3.35 2.57
CA PHE A 31 15.96 -2.80 1.59
C PHE A 31 14.54 -2.62 2.15
N ARG A 32 14.34 -2.93 3.43
CA ARG A 32 13.05 -2.78 4.12
C ARG A 32 12.51 -1.35 3.94
N ASN A 33 11.22 -1.23 3.72
CA ASN A 33 10.50 0.04 3.52
C ASN A 33 10.78 0.79 2.20
N ARG A 34 11.46 0.17 1.25
CA ARG A 34 11.68 0.74 -0.08
C ARG A 34 11.26 -0.27 -1.15
N LYS A 35 10.63 0.22 -2.21
CA LYS A 35 10.60 -0.56 -3.45
C LYS A 35 12.02 -0.65 -3.97
N HIS A 36 12.52 -1.83 -4.20
CA HIS A 36 13.86 -2.03 -4.72
C HIS A 36 13.85 -3.13 -5.77
N THR A 37 14.59 -2.90 -6.85
CA THR A 37 14.82 -3.92 -7.87
C THR A 37 16.28 -4.33 -7.80
N LEU A 38 16.51 -5.60 -7.53
CA LEU A 38 17.86 -6.18 -7.49
C LEU A 38 18.18 -6.82 -8.83
N LYS A 39 19.34 -6.48 -9.40
CA LYS A 39 19.92 -7.24 -10.49
C LYS A 39 20.70 -8.41 -9.89
N THR A 40 20.27 -9.63 -10.20
CA THR A 40 20.83 -10.87 -9.62
C THR A 40 21.41 -11.74 -10.73
N ARG A 41 22.57 -12.32 -10.48
CA ARG A 41 23.20 -13.30 -11.37
C ARG A 41 23.15 -14.69 -10.75
N CYS A 42 22.63 -15.64 -11.51
CA CYS A 42 22.62 -17.05 -11.13
C CYS A 42 23.96 -17.72 -11.44
N SER A 43 24.26 -18.83 -10.75
CA SER A 43 25.43 -19.68 -11.08
C SER A 43 25.38 -20.30 -12.48
N CYS A 44 24.18 -20.45 -13.08
CA CYS A 44 24.03 -20.86 -14.48
C CYS A 44 24.41 -19.77 -15.50
N GLY A 45 24.80 -18.56 -15.04
CA GLY A 45 25.17 -17.43 -15.89
C GLY A 45 24.04 -16.44 -16.15
N THR A 46 22.78 -16.84 -15.98
CA THR A 46 21.59 -16.00 -16.25
C THR A 46 21.53 -14.80 -15.30
N THR A 47 21.30 -13.61 -15.86
CA THR A 47 21.08 -12.37 -15.10
C THR A 47 19.63 -11.94 -15.22
N PHE A 48 18.98 -11.68 -14.08
CA PHE A 48 17.58 -11.30 -14.03
C PHE A 48 17.31 -10.26 -12.93
N LEU A 49 16.16 -9.61 -13.03
CA LEU A 49 15.71 -8.57 -12.10
C LEU A 49 14.72 -9.16 -11.10
N VAL A 50 14.91 -8.85 -9.83
CA VAL A 50 14.03 -9.24 -8.72
C VAL A 50 13.45 -8.00 -8.09
N ALA A 51 12.13 -7.82 -8.20
CA ALA A 51 11.42 -6.77 -7.50
C ALA A 51 11.16 -7.20 -6.04
N LEU A 52 11.66 -6.41 -5.08
CA LEU A 52 11.39 -6.61 -3.66
C LEU A 52 10.18 -5.78 -3.24
N ASP A 53 9.16 -6.45 -2.71
CA ASP A 53 8.00 -5.80 -2.09
C ASP A 53 7.84 -6.30 -0.65
N PHE A 54 8.06 -5.39 0.32
CA PHE A 54 7.95 -5.68 1.75
C PHE A 54 6.57 -5.34 2.33
N ARG A 55 5.58 -5.11 1.48
CA ARG A 55 4.23 -4.79 1.94
C ARG A 55 3.60 -6.00 2.62
N ARG A 56 2.99 -5.75 3.77
CA ARG A 56 2.28 -6.78 4.53
C ARG A 56 1.03 -7.29 3.78
N HIS A 57 0.39 -6.41 3.00
CA HIS A 57 -0.84 -6.71 2.29
C HIS A 57 -0.73 -6.35 0.81
N TYR A 58 -1.26 -7.21 -0.02
CA TYR A 58 -1.43 -6.93 -1.44
C TYR A 58 -2.26 -5.66 -1.64
N ARG A 59 -1.94 -4.88 -2.65
CA ARG A 59 -2.69 -3.69 -3.06
C ARG A 59 -3.28 -3.96 -4.42
N LYS A 60 -4.60 -4.15 -4.45
CA LYS A 60 -5.34 -4.32 -5.70
C LYS A 60 -5.40 -2.98 -6.42
N PRO A 61 -4.89 -2.88 -7.66
CA PRO A 61 -5.06 -1.68 -8.47
C PRO A 61 -6.54 -1.46 -8.79
N THR A 62 -6.97 -0.21 -8.80
CA THR A 62 -8.31 0.21 -9.23
C THR A 62 -8.25 1.61 -9.83
N LYS A 63 -9.31 2.03 -10.53
CA LYS A 63 -9.43 3.38 -11.10
C LYS A 63 -10.83 3.91 -10.86
N THR A 64 -11.26 3.96 -9.62
CA THR A 64 -12.61 4.36 -9.24
C THR A 64 -12.64 5.82 -8.81
N ILE A 65 -13.64 6.55 -9.25
CA ILE A 65 -13.87 7.93 -8.83
C ILE A 65 -14.65 7.94 -7.52
N GLY A 66 -14.31 8.87 -6.65
CA GLY A 66 -14.97 9.09 -5.37
C GLY A 66 -14.79 10.51 -4.89
N VAL A 67 -15.22 10.75 -3.67
CA VAL A 67 -15.05 12.03 -2.99
C VAL A 67 -14.36 11.82 -1.65
N TYR A 68 -13.59 12.82 -1.23
CA TYR A 68 -13.01 12.86 0.11
C TYR A 68 -13.45 14.11 0.84
N SER A 69 -13.55 14.02 2.16
CA SER A 69 -13.80 15.16 3.05
C SER A 69 -12.82 15.07 4.22
N LEU A 70 -12.08 16.14 4.49
CA LEU A 70 -11.22 16.24 5.65
C LEU A 70 -12.05 16.37 6.92
N ILE A 71 -11.63 15.71 8.00
CA ILE A 71 -12.34 15.70 9.28
C ILE A 71 -11.44 16.34 10.35
N GLY A 72 -11.95 17.38 11.02
CA GLY A 72 -11.27 18.04 12.15
C GLY A 72 -11.83 19.45 12.37
N GLU A 73 -11.65 19.99 13.57
CA GLU A 73 -12.20 21.30 13.98
C GLU A 73 -11.67 22.47 13.13
N SER A 74 -10.46 22.36 12.61
CA SER A 74 -9.83 23.37 11.75
C SER A 74 -9.65 22.90 10.30
N CYS A 75 -10.21 21.77 9.93
CA CYS A 75 -10.02 21.14 8.63
C CYS A 75 -11.33 21.13 7.85
N SER A 76 -11.61 22.22 7.15
CA SER A 76 -12.62 22.22 6.10
C SER A 76 -11.93 21.99 4.76
N GLY A 77 -12.35 20.99 4.03
CA GLY A 77 -11.81 20.70 2.72
C GLY A 77 -12.25 19.34 2.23
N GLY A 78 -12.30 19.22 0.95
CA GLY A 78 -12.71 18.00 0.28
C GLY A 78 -12.71 18.20 -1.21
N GLY A 79 -13.02 17.15 -1.92
CA GLY A 79 -13.09 17.22 -3.37
C GLY A 79 -13.20 15.85 -4.01
N GLN A 80 -13.13 15.87 -5.31
CA GLN A 80 -13.11 14.65 -6.10
C GLN A 80 -11.73 13.96 -6.01
N MET A 81 -11.75 12.66 -5.97
CA MET A 81 -10.53 11.83 -5.96
C MET A 81 -10.66 10.65 -6.92
N GLN A 82 -9.54 10.15 -7.36
CA GLN A 82 -9.45 8.86 -8.04
C GLN A 82 -8.75 7.86 -7.13
N VAL A 83 -9.43 6.78 -6.76
CA VAL A 83 -8.84 5.67 -6.01
C VAL A 83 -7.95 4.87 -6.96
N ASN A 84 -6.67 4.76 -6.61
CA ASN A 84 -5.66 4.09 -7.44
C ASN A 84 -5.40 2.64 -7.02
N ASN A 85 -5.56 2.36 -5.73
CA ASN A 85 -5.40 1.01 -5.19
C ASN A 85 -6.05 0.90 -3.82
N ILE A 86 -6.44 -0.32 -3.48
CA ILE A 86 -7.02 -0.68 -2.18
C ILE A 86 -6.29 -1.91 -1.64
N SER A 87 -6.10 -1.96 -0.34
CA SER A 87 -5.54 -3.11 0.38
C SER A 87 -6.34 -3.39 1.65
N ARG A 88 -5.96 -4.44 2.36
CA ARG A 88 -6.58 -4.81 3.64
C ARG A 88 -6.44 -3.75 4.74
N SER A 89 -5.41 -2.91 4.67
CA SER A 89 -5.09 -1.92 5.72
C SER A 89 -5.27 -0.47 5.27
N GLY A 90 -5.55 -0.21 3.99
CA GLY A 90 -5.62 1.16 3.53
C GLY A 90 -5.89 1.31 2.04
N VAL A 91 -5.95 2.55 1.62
CA VAL A 91 -6.28 2.97 0.27
C VAL A 91 -5.30 4.02 -0.22
N GLY A 92 -4.98 3.99 -1.49
CA GLY A 92 -4.24 5.04 -2.18
C GLY A 92 -5.12 5.74 -3.20
N PHE A 93 -5.17 7.06 -3.17
CA PHE A 93 -5.91 7.86 -4.13
C PHE A 93 -5.10 9.03 -4.66
N SER A 94 -5.55 9.64 -5.72
CA SER A 94 -5.02 10.90 -6.24
C SER A 94 -6.11 11.95 -6.34
N VAL A 95 -5.70 13.21 -6.18
CA VAL A 95 -6.54 14.41 -6.35
C VAL A 95 -6.04 15.21 -7.53
N SER A 96 -6.92 16.01 -8.13
CA SER A 96 -6.55 16.92 -9.22
C SER A 96 -6.31 18.33 -8.68
N GLY A 97 -5.29 19.01 -9.20
CA GLY A 97 -5.01 20.39 -8.82
C GLY A 97 -4.30 20.54 -7.46
N MET A 98 -4.32 21.77 -6.94
CA MET A 98 -3.78 22.08 -5.62
C MET A 98 -4.68 21.58 -4.51
N HIS A 99 -4.12 21.10 -3.43
CA HIS A 99 -4.84 20.60 -2.27
C HIS A 99 -4.14 21.02 -0.97
N ASN A 100 -4.90 21.07 0.12
CA ASN A 100 -4.42 21.36 1.47
C ASN A 100 -4.33 20.11 2.37
N ILE A 101 -4.28 18.94 1.76
CA ILE A 101 -4.18 17.66 2.48
C ILE A 101 -2.80 17.57 3.14
N SER A 102 -2.77 17.19 4.43
CA SER A 102 -1.54 17.02 5.20
C SER A 102 -1.48 15.65 5.87
N THR A 103 -0.26 15.14 6.06
CA THR A 103 -0.03 13.89 6.79
C THR A 103 -0.52 14.02 8.23
N GLY A 104 -1.17 12.97 8.75
CA GLY A 104 -1.74 12.95 10.08
C GLY A 104 -3.20 13.43 10.15
N GLN A 105 -3.73 14.05 9.11
CA GLN A 105 -5.15 14.39 9.03
C GLN A 105 -6.02 13.14 8.88
N LYS A 106 -7.25 13.24 9.35
CA LYS A 106 -8.31 12.24 9.12
C LYS A 106 -9.17 12.69 7.95
N ALA A 107 -9.65 11.73 7.17
CA ALA A 107 -10.58 11.97 6.09
C ALA A 107 -11.69 10.93 6.06
N LEU A 108 -12.83 11.30 5.53
CA LEU A 108 -13.90 10.40 5.12
C LEU A 108 -13.80 10.25 3.61
N LEU A 109 -13.72 9.02 3.14
CA LEU A 109 -13.70 8.68 1.72
C LEU A 109 -15.03 8.02 1.36
N ASN A 110 -15.65 8.47 0.28
CA ASN A 110 -16.80 7.80 -0.31
C ASN A 110 -16.50 7.48 -1.78
N PHE A 111 -16.60 6.20 -2.13
CA PHE A 111 -16.37 5.72 -3.47
C PHE A 111 -17.01 4.34 -3.69
N ARG A 112 -17.17 3.93 -4.93
CA ARG A 112 -17.67 2.60 -5.29
C ARG A 112 -16.52 1.71 -5.72
N ILE A 113 -16.51 0.45 -5.30
CA ILE A 113 -15.57 -0.55 -5.81
C ILE A 113 -16.10 -1.14 -7.12
N ASP A 114 -15.19 -1.56 -7.98
CA ASP A 114 -15.51 -2.16 -9.28
C ASP A 114 -15.83 -3.66 -9.16
N ASP A 115 -16.68 -4.01 -8.19
CA ASP A 115 -17.29 -5.31 -8.07
C ASP A 115 -18.59 -5.40 -8.90
N LYS A 116 -19.16 -6.60 -9.03
CA LYS A 116 -20.43 -6.82 -9.75
C LYS A 116 -21.60 -6.01 -9.19
N LYS A 117 -21.54 -5.66 -7.90
CA LYS A 117 -22.61 -4.95 -7.18
C LYS A 117 -22.41 -3.45 -7.14
N GLN A 118 -21.25 -2.94 -7.60
CA GLN A 118 -20.87 -1.53 -7.48
C GLN A 118 -20.97 -1.06 -6.01
N THR A 119 -20.46 -1.88 -5.11
CA THR A 119 -20.58 -1.66 -3.65
C THR A 119 -20.02 -0.31 -3.26
N GLU A 120 -20.86 0.52 -2.63
CA GLU A 120 -20.46 1.83 -2.13
C GLU A 120 -19.80 1.70 -0.77
N LEU A 121 -18.64 2.34 -0.61
CA LEU A 121 -17.85 2.33 0.61
C LEU A 121 -17.72 3.75 1.16
N THR A 122 -18.04 3.90 2.44
CA THR A 122 -17.77 5.13 3.21
C THR A 122 -16.82 4.78 4.34
N ILE A 123 -15.58 5.26 4.24
CA ILE A 123 -14.49 4.79 5.12
C ILE A 123 -13.75 5.97 5.73
N LYS A 124 -13.57 5.95 7.06
CA LYS A 124 -12.68 6.87 7.77
C LYS A 124 -11.23 6.41 7.68
N VAL A 125 -10.35 7.33 7.29
CA VAL A 125 -8.94 7.06 7.08
C VAL A 125 -8.04 8.07 7.78
N LEU A 126 -6.81 7.62 8.07
CA LEU A 126 -5.70 8.47 8.50
C LEU A 126 -4.73 8.64 7.34
N ILE A 127 -4.40 9.87 6.99
CA ILE A 127 -3.45 10.19 5.93
C ILE A 127 -2.02 9.91 6.43
N LYS A 128 -1.33 8.98 5.77
CA LYS A 128 -0.01 8.49 6.18
C LYS A 128 1.13 9.04 5.36
N ASN A 129 0.91 9.27 4.07
CA ASN A 129 1.91 9.84 3.18
C ASN A 129 1.29 10.57 2.00
N ILE A 130 2.03 11.55 1.49
CA ILE A 130 1.64 12.35 0.33
C ILE A 130 2.85 12.45 -0.58
N ARG A 131 2.64 12.26 -1.88
CA ARG A 131 3.67 12.43 -2.92
C ARG A 131 3.04 13.15 -4.11
N GLY A 132 3.27 14.45 -4.21
CA GLY A 132 2.52 15.30 -5.13
C GLY A 132 1.02 15.13 -4.88
N ASN A 133 0.27 14.85 -5.90
CA ASN A 133 -1.17 14.66 -5.83
C ASN A 133 -1.61 13.24 -5.38
N THR A 134 -0.67 12.35 -5.06
CA THR A 134 -1.00 10.99 -4.60
C THR A 134 -0.95 10.90 -3.09
N VAL A 135 -2.03 10.43 -2.51
CA VAL A 135 -2.26 10.33 -1.07
C VAL A 135 -2.38 8.85 -0.68
N GLY A 136 -1.61 8.44 0.31
CA GLY A 136 -1.68 7.10 0.89
C GLY A 136 -2.29 7.14 2.29
N CYS A 137 -3.32 6.34 2.51
CA CYS A 137 -4.11 6.33 3.73
C CYS A 137 -4.16 4.94 4.38
N GLU A 138 -4.30 4.95 5.71
CA GLU A 138 -4.57 3.78 6.53
C GLU A 138 -6.01 3.85 7.05
N PHE A 139 -6.70 2.72 7.07
CA PHE A 139 -8.05 2.64 7.64
C PHE A 139 -8.03 2.80 9.15
N ILE A 140 -8.87 3.68 9.72
CA ILE A 140 -8.92 3.90 11.17
C ILE A 140 -9.59 2.70 11.87
N ASN A 141 -10.68 2.16 11.31
CA ASN A 141 -11.41 1.04 11.85
C ASN A 141 -11.42 -0.13 10.86
N GLN A 142 -10.43 -1.00 10.93
CA GLN A 142 -10.31 -2.16 10.03
C GLN A 142 -11.47 -3.15 10.17
N ASN A 143 -12.12 -3.21 11.34
CA ASN A 143 -13.25 -4.12 11.60
C ASN A 143 -14.56 -3.69 10.90
N GLN A 144 -14.68 -2.43 10.49
CA GLN A 144 -15.86 -1.91 9.79
C GLN A 144 -15.78 -2.11 8.27
N ILE A 145 -14.62 -2.51 7.78
CA ILE A 145 -14.40 -2.78 6.36
C ILE A 145 -14.87 -4.21 6.12
N GLY A 146 -16.14 -4.35 5.95
CA GLY A 146 -16.91 -5.58 5.98
C GLY A 146 -16.39 -6.72 5.08
N LYS A 147 -17.11 -7.82 5.11
CA LYS A 147 -16.86 -9.02 4.30
C LYS A 147 -16.71 -8.71 2.82
N ASP A 148 -17.40 -7.65 2.33
CA ASP A 148 -17.39 -7.24 0.92
C ASP A 148 -16.01 -6.82 0.42
N LEU A 149 -15.25 -6.03 1.20
CA LEU A 149 -13.88 -5.69 0.83
C LEU A 149 -12.95 -6.91 0.93
N GLY A 150 -13.20 -7.81 1.87
CA GLY A 150 -12.46 -9.07 1.98
C GLY A 150 -12.56 -9.90 0.71
N PHE A 151 -13.75 -10.06 0.16
CA PHE A 151 -13.97 -10.76 -1.11
C PHE A 151 -13.40 -10.00 -2.31
N TYR A 152 -13.57 -8.69 -2.34
CA TYR A 152 -13.03 -7.85 -3.42
C TYR A 152 -11.51 -7.92 -3.54
N LEU A 153 -10.80 -8.05 -2.42
CA LEU A 153 -9.33 -8.09 -2.37
C LEU A 153 -8.72 -9.47 -2.61
N GLN A 154 -9.52 -10.51 -2.80
CA GLN A 154 -9.01 -11.81 -3.21
C GLN A 154 -8.46 -11.71 -4.64
N PRO A 155 -7.29 -12.33 -4.91
CA PRO A 155 -6.68 -12.34 -6.23
C PRO A 155 -7.50 -13.13 -7.26
#